data_f256f3a64018d0ee71a42a2663272ba0
#
_entry.id   f256f3a64018d0ee71a42a2663272ba0
#
_cell.length_a   1.000
_cell.length_b   1.000
_cell.length_c   1.000
_cell.angle_alpha   90.00
_cell.angle_beta   90.00
_cell.angle_gamma   90.00
#
_symmetry.space_group_name_H-M   'P 1'
#
loop_
_entity.id
_entity.type
_entity.pdbx_description
1 polymer ?
#
loop_
_entity_poly.entity_id
_entity_poly.type
_entity_poly.pdbx_seq_one_letter_code
_entity_poly.pdbx_strand_id
1 'polypeptide(L)'
;MSLPASQRGFTLIELIAILVILGVLASIAVPKYYDITREAQNRAALQAVAEGKSRLSMTYARLFLENGAPPDATSLVASVGATTSLGDYTLNFSTIVASSDIKINASGKLGAQGVNSGVWVLPK
;
A
#
# COMPACT_ATOMS: atom_id res chain seq x y z
N MET A 1 -37.18 -35.37 43.15
CA MET A 1 -36.59 -36.42 42.27
C MET A 1 -36.23 -35.73 40.97
N SER A 2 -34.95 -35.30 40.83
CA SER A 2 -34.47 -34.56 39.64
C SER A 2 -34.06 -35.58 38.57
N LEU A 3 -34.64 -35.44 37.38
CA LEU A 3 -34.28 -36.25 36.23
C LEU A 3 -32.86 -35.86 35.78
N PRO A 4 -31.98 -36.81 35.47
CA PRO A 4 -30.65 -36.48 34.95
C PRO A 4 -30.80 -35.87 33.56
N ALA A 5 -30.22 -34.68 33.38
CA ALA A 5 -30.09 -34.05 32.06
C ALA A 5 -29.32 -35.00 31.15
N SER A 6 -29.92 -35.41 30.02
CA SER A 6 -29.26 -36.25 29.02
C SER A 6 -28.08 -35.49 28.44
N GLN A 7 -26.86 -35.82 28.86
CA GLN A 7 -25.65 -35.32 28.25
C GLN A 7 -25.48 -35.96 26.87
N ARG A 8 -25.84 -35.22 25.83
CA ARG A 8 -25.58 -35.61 24.45
C ARG A 8 -24.12 -35.23 24.13
N GLY A 9 -23.26 -36.23 24.11
CA GLY A 9 -21.89 -36.08 23.63
C GLY A 9 -21.84 -36.13 22.10
N PHE A 10 -20.84 -35.42 21.52
CA PHE A 10 -20.55 -35.53 20.08
C PHE A 10 -20.03 -36.92 19.72
N THR A 11 -20.43 -37.41 18.56
CA THR A 11 -19.91 -38.68 18.01
C THR A 11 -18.55 -38.43 17.34
N LEU A 12 -17.66 -39.43 17.34
CA LEU A 12 -16.34 -39.34 16.69
C LEU A 12 -16.49 -39.08 15.19
N ILE A 13 -17.48 -39.67 14.54
CA ILE A 13 -17.75 -39.47 13.11
C ILE A 13 -18.18 -38.02 12.80
N GLU A 14 -18.92 -37.40 13.69
CA GLU A 14 -19.37 -36.01 13.56
C GLU A 14 -18.17 -35.02 13.61
N LEU A 15 -17.21 -35.28 14.51
CA LEU A 15 -15.97 -34.48 14.57
C LEU A 15 -15.10 -34.69 13.33
N ILE A 16 -14.97 -35.93 12.84
CA ILE A 16 -14.18 -36.18 11.62
C ILE A 16 -14.84 -35.52 10.41
N ALA A 17 -16.15 -35.56 10.28
CA ALA A 17 -16.87 -34.91 9.18
C ALA A 17 -16.66 -33.40 9.19
N ILE A 18 -16.73 -32.76 10.35
CA ILE A 18 -16.46 -31.32 10.49
C ILE A 18 -15.01 -30.98 10.12
N LEU A 19 -14.03 -31.76 10.57
CA LEU A 19 -12.63 -31.57 10.27
C LEU A 19 -12.33 -31.65 8.76
N VAL A 20 -12.94 -32.61 8.06
CA VAL A 20 -12.82 -32.75 6.61
C VAL A 20 -13.38 -31.54 5.88
N ILE A 21 -14.58 -31.08 6.26
CA ILE A 21 -15.20 -29.89 5.65
C ILE A 21 -14.34 -28.65 5.89
N LEU A 22 -13.88 -28.44 7.13
CA LEU A 22 -13.01 -27.33 7.47
C LEU A 22 -11.68 -27.38 6.72
N GLY A 23 -11.08 -28.57 6.54
CA GLY A 23 -9.85 -28.76 5.77
C GLY A 23 -10.01 -28.36 4.30
N VAL A 24 -11.12 -28.74 3.67
CA VAL A 24 -11.42 -28.34 2.28
C VAL A 24 -11.63 -26.83 2.18
N LEU A 25 -12.41 -26.23 3.09
CA LEU A 25 -12.61 -24.78 3.08
C LEU A 25 -11.32 -24.00 3.34
N ALA A 26 -10.49 -24.46 4.26
CA ALA A 26 -9.20 -23.83 4.56
C ALA A 26 -8.25 -23.87 3.35
N SER A 27 -8.25 -24.93 2.56
CA SER A 27 -7.40 -25.05 1.37
C SER A 27 -7.67 -23.97 0.31
N ILE A 28 -8.88 -23.45 0.25
CA ILE A 28 -9.28 -22.38 -0.67
C ILE A 28 -9.16 -21.00 -0.01
N ALA A 29 -9.51 -20.90 1.27
CA ALA A 29 -9.55 -19.63 1.99
C ALA A 29 -8.16 -19.01 2.20
N VAL A 30 -7.16 -19.82 2.53
CA VAL A 30 -5.80 -19.35 2.84
C VAL A 30 -5.14 -18.63 1.65
N PRO A 31 -5.03 -19.23 0.44
CA PRO A 31 -4.42 -18.52 -0.68
C PRO A 31 -5.20 -17.25 -1.05
N LYS A 32 -6.53 -17.28 -0.99
CA LYS A 32 -7.36 -16.11 -1.28
C LYS A 32 -7.12 -14.97 -0.30
N TYR A 33 -6.89 -15.28 0.97
CA TYR A 33 -6.55 -14.29 1.98
C TYR A 33 -5.23 -13.59 1.67
N TYR A 34 -4.20 -14.32 1.26
CA TYR A 34 -2.91 -13.75 0.85
C TYR A 34 -3.03 -12.84 -0.36
N ASP A 35 -3.82 -13.21 -1.37
CA ASP A 35 -4.05 -12.39 -2.56
C ASP A 35 -4.73 -11.06 -2.21
N ILE A 36 -5.77 -11.10 -1.37
CA ILE A 36 -6.48 -9.89 -0.91
C ILE A 36 -5.53 -8.97 -0.13
N THR A 37 -4.70 -9.53 0.73
CA THR A 37 -3.73 -8.75 1.52
C THR A 37 -2.71 -8.06 0.62
N ARG A 38 -2.16 -8.76 -0.38
CA ARG A 38 -1.23 -8.17 -1.37
C ARG A 38 -1.89 -7.05 -2.17
N GLU A 39 -3.11 -7.25 -2.63
CA GLU A 39 -3.85 -6.22 -3.36
C GLU A 39 -4.11 -4.98 -2.50
N ALA A 40 -4.50 -5.16 -1.23
CA ALA A 40 -4.66 -4.07 -0.29
C ALA A 40 -3.36 -3.28 -0.08
N GLN A 41 -2.22 -3.96 0.06
CA GLN A 41 -0.91 -3.33 0.20
C GLN A 41 -0.51 -2.55 -1.06
N ASN A 42 -0.77 -3.09 -2.26
CA ASN A 42 -0.50 -2.40 -3.51
C ASN A 42 -1.35 -1.13 -3.67
N ARG A 43 -2.62 -1.18 -3.26
CA ARG A 43 -3.50 0.00 -3.26
C ARG A 43 -3.06 1.05 -2.26
N ALA A 44 -2.59 0.65 -1.09
CA ALA A 44 -2.01 1.57 -0.11
C ALA A 44 -0.71 2.22 -0.64
N ALA A 45 0.15 1.49 -1.35
CA ALA A 45 1.31 2.06 -2.03
C ALA A 45 0.91 3.06 -3.12
N LEU A 46 -0.16 2.80 -3.87
CA LEU A 46 -0.69 3.73 -4.87
C LEU A 46 -1.19 5.03 -4.22
N GLN A 47 -1.84 4.94 -3.06
CA GLN A 47 -2.24 6.11 -2.28
C GLN A 47 -1.03 6.92 -1.82
N ALA A 48 0.05 6.26 -1.39
CA ALA A 48 1.30 6.95 -1.04
C ALA A 48 1.91 7.70 -2.24
N VAL A 49 1.84 7.13 -3.45
CA VAL A 49 2.25 7.83 -4.69
C VAL A 49 1.38 9.07 -4.94
N ALA A 50 0.06 8.98 -4.73
CA ALA A 50 -0.84 10.12 -4.89
C ALA A 50 -0.51 11.26 -3.91
N GLU A 51 -0.19 10.93 -2.66
CA GLU A 51 0.30 11.90 -1.67
C GLU A 51 1.63 12.53 -2.12
N GLY A 52 2.56 11.73 -2.67
CA GLY A 52 3.81 12.25 -3.24
C GLY A 52 3.56 13.26 -4.36
N LYS A 53 2.60 13.01 -5.24
CA LYS A 53 2.20 13.95 -6.30
C LYS A 53 1.63 15.24 -5.72
N SER A 54 0.81 15.15 -4.68
CA SER A 54 0.27 16.32 -3.99
C SER A 54 1.37 17.19 -3.40
N ARG A 55 2.35 16.59 -2.74
CA ARG A 55 3.52 17.30 -2.17
C ARG A 55 4.34 18.01 -3.24
N LEU A 56 4.58 17.36 -4.37
CA LEU A 56 5.28 18.00 -5.50
C LEU A 56 4.51 19.22 -6.02
N SER A 57 3.18 19.09 -6.20
CA SER A 57 2.35 20.21 -6.66
C SER A 57 2.34 21.37 -5.67
N MET A 58 2.29 21.12 -4.38
CA MET A 58 2.37 22.15 -3.35
C MET A 58 3.75 22.83 -3.32
N THR A 59 4.82 22.04 -3.44
CA THR A 59 6.19 22.58 -3.47
C THR A 59 6.43 23.38 -4.74
N TYR A 60 5.93 22.92 -5.88
CA TYR A 60 5.97 23.67 -7.14
C TYR A 60 5.32 25.06 -7.00
N ALA A 61 4.08 25.08 -6.49
CA ALA A 61 3.35 26.33 -6.27
C ALA A 61 4.10 27.29 -5.34
N ARG A 62 4.68 26.77 -4.26
CA ARG A 62 5.47 27.56 -3.31
C ARG A 62 6.70 28.16 -3.98
N LEU A 63 7.53 27.34 -4.64
CA LEU A 63 8.75 27.81 -5.30
C LEU A 63 8.47 28.79 -6.43
N PHE A 64 7.37 28.57 -7.17
CA PHE A 64 6.91 29.51 -8.20
C PHE A 64 6.58 30.89 -7.62
N LEU A 65 5.89 30.94 -6.48
CA LEU A 65 5.54 32.19 -5.80
C LEU A 65 6.77 32.88 -5.18
N GLU A 66 7.73 32.10 -4.66
CA GLU A 66 8.95 32.63 -4.06
C GLU A 66 9.92 33.21 -5.09
N ASN A 67 10.07 32.55 -6.23
CA ASN A 67 11.09 32.90 -7.24
C ASN A 67 10.52 33.68 -8.43
N GLY A 68 9.19 33.74 -8.60
CA GLY A 68 8.56 34.39 -9.76
C GLY A 68 8.79 33.67 -11.08
N ALA A 69 9.34 32.46 -11.06
CA ALA A 69 9.66 31.66 -12.24
C ALA A 69 9.38 30.16 -11.98
N PRO A 70 9.01 29.38 -13.00
CA PRO A 70 8.75 27.95 -12.85
C PRO A 70 10.03 27.22 -12.40
N PRO A 71 9.96 26.45 -11.28
CA PRO A 71 11.09 25.66 -10.81
C PRO A 71 11.35 24.46 -11.73
N ASP A 72 12.61 24.08 -11.89
CA ASP A 72 12.99 22.87 -12.59
C ASP A 72 12.81 21.61 -11.74
N ALA A 73 12.79 20.42 -12.37
CA ALA A 73 12.58 19.15 -11.68
C ALA A 73 13.63 18.86 -10.60
N THR A 74 14.88 19.32 -10.82
CA THR A 74 15.98 19.09 -9.88
C THR A 74 15.79 19.88 -8.59
N SER A 75 15.43 21.16 -8.70
CA SER A 75 15.15 22.02 -7.55
C SER A 75 13.91 21.54 -6.76
N LEU A 76 12.90 21.02 -7.47
CA LEU A 76 11.72 20.40 -6.84
C LEU A 76 12.10 19.18 -6.02
N VAL A 77 12.85 18.24 -6.59
CA VAL A 77 13.29 17.02 -5.89
C VAL A 77 14.17 17.39 -4.69
N ALA A 78 15.07 18.39 -4.84
CA ALA A 78 15.88 18.86 -3.74
C ALA A 78 15.04 19.46 -2.59
N SER A 79 13.98 20.20 -2.92
CA SER A 79 13.09 20.84 -1.93
C SER A 79 12.15 19.88 -1.22
N VAL A 80 11.64 18.85 -1.90
CA VAL A 80 10.81 17.81 -1.30
C VAL A 80 11.64 16.79 -0.52
N GLY A 81 12.90 16.61 -0.91
CA GLY A 81 13.81 15.58 -0.47
C GLY A 81 13.72 14.34 -1.36
N ALA A 82 14.87 13.83 -1.82
CA ALA A 82 14.93 12.67 -2.72
C ALA A 82 14.25 11.42 -2.12
N THR A 83 14.22 11.33 -0.81
CA THR A 83 13.56 10.24 -0.06
C THR A 83 12.75 10.81 1.08
N THR A 84 11.46 10.47 1.14
CA THR A 84 10.55 10.94 2.19
C THR A 84 9.80 9.76 2.81
N SER A 85 9.75 9.73 4.13
CA SER A 85 8.97 8.73 4.86
C SER A 85 7.51 9.18 4.98
N LEU A 86 6.58 8.29 4.65
CA LEU A 86 5.15 8.51 4.75
C LEU A 86 4.50 7.30 5.45
N GLY A 87 4.40 7.37 6.78
CA GLY A 87 3.89 6.25 7.57
C GLY A 87 4.67 4.97 7.28
N ASP A 88 3.97 3.93 6.83
CA ASP A 88 4.52 2.61 6.51
C ASP A 88 5.19 2.54 5.13
N TYR A 89 5.24 3.63 4.39
CA TYR A 89 5.84 3.71 3.07
C TYR A 89 7.00 4.70 3.02
N THR A 90 7.94 4.40 2.14
CA THR A 90 9.02 5.31 1.75
C THR A 90 8.79 5.75 0.32
N LEU A 91 8.77 7.05 0.10
CA LEU A 91 8.69 7.67 -1.21
C LEU A 91 10.09 8.06 -1.69
N ASN A 92 10.44 7.63 -2.90
CA ASN A 92 11.65 8.06 -3.58
C ASN A 92 11.27 8.89 -4.81
N PHE A 93 11.82 10.09 -4.89
CA PHE A 93 11.63 11.00 -6.01
C PHE A 93 12.88 11.02 -6.87
N SER A 94 12.72 10.86 -8.17
CA SER A 94 13.82 10.91 -9.14
C SER A 94 13.39 11.64 -10.40
N THR A 95 14.28 12.46 -10.95
CA THR A 95 14.05 13.16 -12.22
C THR A 95 14.16 12.19 -13.40
N ILE A 96 13.29 12.36 -14.40
CA ILE A 96 13.36 11.64 -15.66
C ILE A 96 14.09 12.55 -16.67
N VAL A 97 15.33 12.22 -16.97
CA VAL A 97 16.23 13.04 -17.79
C VAL A 97 15.65 13.39 -19.16
N ALA A 98 14.87 12.48 -19.75
CA ALA A 98 14.31 12.67 -21.10
C ALA A 98 13.12 13.66 -21.16
N SER A 99 12.33 13.79 -20.09
CA SER A 99 11.10 14.61 -20.08
C SER A 99 11.09 15.71 -19.04
N SER A 100 12.09 15.76 -18.16
CA SER A 100 12.13 16.62 -16.97
C SER A 100 10.99 16.36 -15.96
N ASP A 101 10.24 15.30 -16.13
CA ASP A 101 9.22 14.88 -15.18
C ASP A 101 9.83 14.18 -13.95
N ILE A 102 9.04 14.02 -12.91
CA ILE A 102 9.49 13.38 -11.67
C ILE A 102 8.81 12.02 -11.52
N LYS A 103 9.63 10.97 -11.42
CA LYS A 103 9.17 9.63 -11.06
C LYS A 103 9.09 9.50 -9.54
N ILE A 104 7.98 8.98 -9.06
CA ILE A 104 7.72 8.71 -7.66
C ILE A 104 7.63 7.20 -7.50
N ASN A 105 8.45 6.63 -6.64
CA ASN A 105 8.37 5.23 -6.26
C ASN A 105 7.97 5.15 -4.79
N ALA A 106 6.91 4.42 -4.50
CA ALA A 106 6.49 4.09 -3.13
C ALA A 106 6.86 2.65 -2.83
N SER A 107 7.58 2.41 -1.76
CA SER A 107 7.92 1.09 -1.25
C SER A 107 7.53 0.96 0.21
N GLY A 108 6.92 -0.18 0.56
CA GLY A 108 6.54 -0.48 1.93
C GLY A 108 7.76 -0.69 2.82
N LYS A 109 7.65 -0.26 4.06
CA LYS A 109 8.60 -0.56 5.13
C LYS A 109 8.27 -1.92 5.77
N LEU A 110 8.93 -2.26 6.86
CA LEU A 110 8.71 -3.48 7.65
C LEU A 110 7.21 -3.78 7.82
N GLY A 111 6.75 -4.90 7.22
CA GLY A 111 5.36 -5.36 7.30
C GLY A 111 4.43 -4.90 6.18
N ALA A 112 4.71 -3.79 5.51
CA ALA A 112 3.97 -3.33 4.35
C ALA A 112 4.74 -3.69 3.06
N GLN A 113 4.26 -4.67 2.29
CA GLN A 113 4.98 -5.18 1.12
C GLN A 113 4.54 -4.58 -0.22
N GLY A 114 3.64 -3.59 -0.20
CA GLY A 114 3.16 -2.95 -1.42
C GLY A 114 4.25 -2.07 -2.05
N VAL A 115 4.39 -2.19 -3.37
CA VAL A 115 5.26 -1.32 -4.17
C VAL A 115 4.44 -0.75 -5.31
N ASN A 116 4.53 0.55 -5.53
CA ASN A 116 3.89 1.20 -6.66
C ASN A 116 4.73 2.39 -7.14
N SER A 117 4.50 2.82 -8.37
CA SER A 117 5.18 3.99 -8.91
C SER A 117 4.23 4.84 -9.75
N GLY A 118 4.55 6.12 -9.86
CA GLY A 118 3.83 7.04 -10.71
C GLY A 118 4.75 8.12 -11.24
N VAL A 119 4.29 8.86 -12.22
CA VAL A 119 4.98 10.02 -12.78
C VAL A 119 4.17 11.26 -12.46
N TRP A 120 4.86 12.30 -12.03
CA TRP A 120 4.33 13.65 -11.91
C TRP A 120 4.91 14.47 -13.06
N VAL A 121 4.02 15.01 -13.89
CA VAL A 121 4.39 15.79 -15.08
C VAL A 121 4.66 17.23 -14.66
N LEU A 122 5.82 17.74 -15.04
CA LEU A 122 6.18 19.13 -14.76
C LEU A 122 5.28 20.07 -15.55
N PRO A 123 4.57 21.01 -14.90
CA PRO A 123 3.82 22.05 -15.60
C PRO A 123 4.75 22.92 -16.47
N LYS A 124 4.33 23.20 -17.70
CA LYS A 124 5.08 24.03 -18.66
C LYS A 124 4.63 25.48 -18.56
#